data_e873c7a5f6f08ab50a13b610270ec95a
#
_entry.id   e873c7a5f6f08ab50a13b610270ec95a
#
_cell.length_a   1.000
_cell.length_b   1.000
_cell.length_c   1.000
_cell.angle_alpha   90.00
_cell.angle_beta   90.00
_cell.angle_gamma   90.00
#
_symmetry.space_group_name_H-M   'P 1'
#
loop_
_entity.id
_entity.type
_entity.pdbx_description
1 polymer ?
#
loop_
_entity_poly.entity_id
_entity_poly.type
_entity_poly.pdbx_seq_one_letter_code
_entity_poly.pdbx_strand_id
1 'polypeptide(L)'
;AVGPDVKLLVDANCAYRYYEAIEIARKMEPYDIFWFEEPIPPDDYKGHVLISQATSIPIATGENEYTKYGFRDLIESRAAAILQPDALIMGGATEFMKVAAQAQAHNLPIAPHGRQEVHIHLLCAIPNGLILEYYRGETDPIFDKVFKYTLQVENGFVSPPDLPGFGMEPNLEFLEQYRVS
;
A
#
# COMPACT_ATOMS: atom_id res chain seq x y z
N ALA A 1 -11.89 -15.13 -15.06
CA ALA A 1 -13.14 -14.58 -14.52
C ALA A 1 -13.24 -13.08 -14.74
N VAL A 2 -12.15 -12.30 -14.56
CA VAL A 2 -12.15 -10.83 -14.66
C VAL A 2 -11.73 -10.28 -16.04
N GLY A 3 -11.25 -11.12 -16.93
CA GLY A 3 -10.79 -10.72 -18.26
C GLY A 3 -9.34 -10.23 -18.30
N PRO A 4 -8.80 -9.99 -19.51
CA PRO A 4 -7.38 -9.66 -19.71
C PRO A 4 -7.04 -8.21 -19.36
N ASP A 5 -8.01 -7.33 -19.23
CA ASP A 5 -7.80 -5.89 -18.99
C ASP A 5 -7.70 -5.54 -17.49
N VAL A 6 -7.94 -6.52 -16.60
CA VAL A 6 -7.85 -6.33 -15.14
C VAL A 6 -6.50 -6.82 -14.65
N LYS A 7 -5.73 -5.92 -14.05
CA LYS A 7 -4.46 -6.28 -13.40
C LYS A 7 -4.72 -7.09 -12.14
N LEU A 8 -3.96 -8.17 -11.98
CA LEU A 8 -4.02 -9.01 -10.78
C LEU A 8 -2.88 -8.63 -9.84
N LEU A 9 -3.23 -8.29 -8.61
CA LEU A 9 -2.30 -7.99 -7.53
C LEU A 9 -2.46 -9.08 -6.48
N VAL A 10 -1.37 -9.63 -5.99
CA VAL A 10 -1.39 -10.74 -5.02
C VAL A 10 -0.64 -10.32 -3.79
N ASP A 11 -1.32 -10.33 -2.64
CA ASP A 11 -0.73 -10.08 -1.35
C ASP A 11 -0.59 -11.40 -0.57
N ALA A 12 0.61 -11.66 -0.04
CA ALA A 12 0.91 -12.82 0.79
C ALA A 12 0.94 -12.47 2.28
N ASN A 13 0.94 -11.20 2.64
CA ASN A 13 0.95 -10.72 4.02
C ASN A 13 1.99 -11.47 4.89
N CYS A 14 3.23 -11.49 4.42
CA CYS A 14 4.41 -12.09 5.07
C CYS A 14 4.35 -13.60 5.30
N ALA A 15 3.54 -14.35 4.54
CA ALA A 15 3.22 -15.74 4.84
C ALA A 15 4.34 -16.75 4.57
N TYR A 16 5.30 -16.44 3.71
CA TYR A 16 6.26 -17.42 3.21
C TYR A 16 7.69 -17.20 3.75
N ARG A 17 8.52 -18.21 3.57
CA ARG A 17 9.98 -18.09 3.60
C ARG A 17 10.46 -17.77 2.16
N TYR A 18 11.64 -17.16 2.03
CA TYR A 18 12.11 -16.67 0.73
C TYR A 18 12.11 -17.75 -0.37
N TYR A 19 12.48 -18.99 -0.06
CA TYR A 19 12.51 -20.07 -1.05
C TYR A 19 11.11 -20.54 -1.46
N GLU A 20 10.15 -20.54 -0.52
CA GLU A 20 8.73 -20.85 -0.78
C GLU A 20 8.11 -19.75 -1.66
N ALA A 21 8.42 -18.48 -1.34
CA ALA A 21 7.99 -17.32 -2.13
C ALA A 21 8.50 -17.39 -3.57
N ILE A 22 9.76 -17.81 -3.79
CA ILE A 22 10.32 -18.02 -5.12
C ILE A 22 9.53 -19.09 -5.89
N GLU A 23 9.23 -20.21 -5.25
CA GLU A 23 8.45 -21.28 -5.88
C GLU A 23 7.03 -20.84 -6.24
N ILE A 24 6.38 -20.09 -5.36
CA ILE A 24 5.03 -19.52 -5.59
C ILE A 24 5.07 -18.49 -6.71
N ALA A 25 6.02 -17.55 -6.68
CA ALA A 25 6.18 -16.52 -7.70
C ALA A 25 6.32 -17.15 -9.11
N ARG A 26 7.17 -18.16 -9.26
CA ARG A 26 7.33 -18.88 -10.54
C ARG A 26 6.05 -19.56 -11.03
N LYS A 27 5.21 -20.05 -10.11
CA LYS A 27 3.91 -20.64 -10.47
C LYS A 27 2.90 -19.56 -10.87
N MET A 28 3.06 -18.34 -10.39
CA MET A 28 2.20 -17.20 -10.70
C MET A 28 2.59 -16.48 -12.01
N GLU A 29 3.85 -16.55 -12.46
CA GLU A 29 4.32 -15.87 -13.68
C GLU A 29 3.41 -16.04 -14.92
N PRO A 30 2.83 -17.23 -15.21
CA PRO A 30 1.95 -17.40 -16.36
C PRO A 30 0.62 -16.61 -16.29
N TYR A 31 0.30 -16.00 -15.16
CA TYR A 31 -0.97 -15.29 -14.93
C TYR A 31 -0.86 -13.76 -15.03
N ASP A 32 0.27 -13.22 -15.47
CA ASP A 32 0.50 -11.78 -15.64
C ASP A 32 0.20 -10.97 -14.38
N ILE A 33 0.78 -11.40 -13.27
CA ILE A 33 0.62 -10.74 -11.96
C ILE A 33 1.32 -9.40 -11.98
N PHE A 34 0.60 -8.32 -11.62
CA PHE A 34 1.08 -6.96 -11.64
C PHE A 34 2.10 -6.69 -10.54
N TRP A 35 1.85 -7.20 -9.33
CA TRP A 35 2.85 -7.29 -8.25
C TRP A 35 2.59 -8.49 -7.33
N PHE A 36 3.63 -8.90 -6.63
CA PHE A 36 3.58 -9.83 -5.51
C PHE A 36 3.98 -9.08 -4.25
N GLU A 37 2.99 -8.87 -3.36
CA GLU A 37 3.09 -8.06 -2.17
C GLU A 37 3.50 -8.89 -0.97
N GLU A 38 4.37 -8.31 -0.13
CA GLU A 38 4.86 -8.87 1.13
C GLU A 38 5.02 -10.40 1.14
N PRO A 39 5.81 -10.98 0.22
CA PRO A 39 5.96 -12.42 0.14
C PRO A 39 6.55 -13.05 1.41
N ILE A 40 7.37 -12.30 2.15
CA ILE A 40 8.12 -12.74 3.34
C ILE A 40 8.14 -11.63 4.40
N PRO A 41 8.58 -11.92 5.66
CA PRO A 41 8.70 -10.90 6.70
C PRO A 41 9.43 -9.65 6.25
N PRO A 42 8.97 -8.44 6.64
CA PRO A 42 9.40 -7.16 6.08
C PRO A 42 10.86 -6.80 6.40
N ASP A 43 11.43 -7.34 7.46
CA ASP A 43 12.81 -7.12 7.91
C ASP A 43 13.84 -7.98 7.17
N ASP A 44 13.42 -8.96 6.36
CA ASP A 44 14.32 -9.79 5.54
C ASP A 44 14.55 -9.16 4.14
N TYR A 45 15.23 -8.02 4.10
CA TYR A 45 15.58 -7.35 2.83
C TYR A 45 16.39 -8.25 1.89
N LYS A 46 17.26 -9.10 2.45
CA LYS A 46 18.08 -10.02 1.64
C LYS A 46 17.22 -11.09 0.97
N GLY A 47 16.23 -11.61 1.70
CA GLY A 47 15.24 -12.53 1.14
C GLY A 47 14.43 -11.89 0.02
N HIS A 48 13.95 -10.66 0.21
CA HIS A 48 13.26 -9.90 -0.83
C HIS A 48 14.12 -9.71 -2.09
N VAL A 49 15.41 -9.39 -1.94
CA VAL A 49 16.35 -9.31 -3.08
C VAL A 49 16.47 -10.64 -3.82
N LEU A 50 16.56 -11.78 -3.09
CA LEU A 50 16.61 -13.10 -3.71
C LEU A 50 15.34 -13.42 -4.49
N ILE A 51 14.18 -13.04 -3.96
CA ILE A 51 12.88 -13.23 -4.65
C ILE A 51 12.83 -12.36 -5.89
N SER A 52 13.15 -11.05 -5.79
CA SER A 52 13.10 -10.13 -6.92
C SER A 52 14.02 -10.53 -8.08
N GLN A 53 15.13 -11.23 -7.78
CA GLN A 53 16.05 -11.75 -8.80
C GLN A 53 15.61 -13.08 -9.42
N ALA A 54 14.67 -13.78 -8.77
CA ALA A 54 14.24 -15.12 -9.16
C ALA A 54 12.92 -15.17 -9.94
N THR A 55 12.23 -14.05 -10.05
CA THR A 55 10.94 -13.91 -10.76
C THR A 55 10.89 -12.63 -11.58
N SER A 56 10.04 -12.62 -12.61
CA SER A 56 9.69 -11.42 -13.39
C SER A 56 8.59 -10.58 -12.74
N ILE A 57 7.92 -11.09 -11.71
CA ILE A 57 6.84 -10.37 -11.01
C ILE A 57 7.45 -9.29 -10.10
N PRO A 58 7.06 -8.01 -10.25
CA PRO A 58 7.50 -6.94 -9.36
C PRO A 58 7.15 -7.24 -7.90
N ILE A 59 8.08 -7.03 -6.98
CA ILE A 59 7.83 -7.14 -5.54
C ILE A 59 7.36 -5.80 -5.01
N ALA A 60 6.25 -5.80 -4.28
CA ALA A 60 5.73 -4.65 -3.55
C ALA A 60 5.86 -4.91 -2.05
N THR A 61 6.30 -3.92 -1.28
CA THR A 61 6.39 -3.99 0.19
C THR A 61 6.63 -2.61 0.79
N GLY A 62 6.47 -2.48 2.09
CA GLY A 62 6.78 -1.27 2.83
C GLY A 62 5.73 -0.82 3.84
N GLU A 63 4.58 -1.48 3.93
CA GLU A 63 3.51 -1.12 4.88
C GLU A 63 3.95 -1.22 6.34
N ASN A 64 4.84 -2.16 6.63
CA ASN A 64 5.41 -2.40 7.95
C ASN A 64 6.72 -1.63 8.19
N GLU A 65 7.16 -0.78 7.23
CA GLU A 65 8.41 -0.06 7.32
C GLU A 65 8.26 1.27 8.06
N TYR A 66 9.29 1.65 8.82
CA TYR A 66 9.30 2.86 9.63
C TYR A 66 10.25 3.91 9.08
N THR A 67 9.76 5.14 9.00
CA THR A 67 10.54 6.33 8.67
C THR A 67 11.26 6.26 7.32
N LYS A 68 11.78 7.40 6.87
CA LYS A 68 12.64 7.48 5.68
C LYS A 68 13.92 6.64 5.76
N TYR A 69 14.33 6.25 6.97
CA TYR A 69 15.58 5.50 7.14
C TYR A 69 15.42 4.03 6.76
N GLY A 70 14.32 3.40 7.19
CA GLY A 70 14.01 2.04 6.75
C GLY A 70 13.72 2.01 5.25
N PHE A 71 12.95 2.96 4.72
CA PHE A 71 12.74 3.08 3.28
C PHE A 71 14.03 3.31 2.48
N ARG A 72 15.00 4.06 3.02
CA ARG A 72 16.32 4.17 2.40
C ARG A 72 16.97 2.79 2.26
N ASP A 73 16.98 2.01 3.33
CA ASP A 73 17.62 0.70 3.36
C ASP A 73 16.90 -0.29 2.40
N LEU A 74 15.58 -0.22 2.33
CA LEU A 74 14.75 -0.97 1.38
C LEU A 74 15.06 -0.60 -0.09
N ILE A 75 15.18 0.70 -0.39
CA ILE A 75 15.50 1.22 -1.72
C ILE A 75 16.93 0.85 -2.13
N GLU A 76 17.92 1.11 -1.26
CA GLU A 76 19.33 0.86 -1.55
C GLU A 76 19.61 -0.63 -1.76
N SER A 77 18.94 -1.50 -1.03
CA SER A 77 19.04 -2.95 -1.22
C SER A 77 18.39 -3.45 -2.51
N ARG A 78 17.54 -2.65 -3.17
CA ARG A 78 16.71 -3.05 -4.32
C ARG A 78 15.77 -4.22 -4.00
N ALA A 79 15.26 -4.25 -2.80
CA ALA A 79 14.39 -5.32 -2.31
C ALA A 79 12.95 -5.21 -2.86
N ALA A 80 12.54 -4.02 -3.31
CA ALA A 80 11.21 -3.76 -3.83
C ALA A 80 11.25 -2.98 -5.15
N ALA A 81 10.28 -3.25 -6.02
CA ALA A 81 10.01 -2.51 -7.25
C ALA A 81 8.91 -1.44 -7.04
N ILE A 82 8.04 -1.65 -6.04
CA ILE A 82 6.94 -0.76 -5.67
C ILE A 82 7.00 -0.58 -4.16
N LEU A 83 6.95 0.67 -3.70
CA LEU A 83 6.95 0.98 -2.27
C LEU A 83 5.53 1.23 -1.77
N GLN A 84 5.21 0.67 -0.61
CA GLN A 84 3.88 0.73 -0.02
C GLN A 84 3.90 1.38 1.39
N PRO A 85 4.33 2.67 1.48
CA PRO A 85 4.38 3.35 2.77
C PRO A 85 2.97 3.57 3.35
N ASP A 86 2.80 3.29 4.64
CA ASP A 86 1.62 3.71 5.39
C ASP A 86 1.97 4.91 6.27
N ALA A 87 1.37 6.06 5.99
CA ALA A 87 1.61 7.29 6.74
C ALA A 87 1.23 7.20 8.23
N LEU A 88 0.31 6.30 8.59
CA LEU A 88 -0.10 6.10 9.98
C LEU A 88 0.92 5.25 10.76
N ILE A 89 1.75 4.47 10.07
CA ILE A 89 2.77 3.61 10.64
C ILE A 89 4.14 4.29 10.61
N MET A 90 4.53 4.84 9.46
CA MET A 90 5.89 5.30 9.21
C MET A 90 6.27 6.66 9.82
N GLY A 91 5.33 7.39 10.46
CA GLY A 91 5.62 8.67 11.11
C GLY A 91 4.89 9.88 10.51
N GLY A 92 3.78 9.67 9.83
CA GLY A 92 2.86 10.70 9.36
C GLY A 92 3.16 11.25 7.97
N ALA A 93 2.32 12.19 7.52
CA ALA A 93 2.38 12.79 6.20
C ALA A 93 3.74 13.43 5.87
N THR A 94 4.36 14.09 6.85
CA THR A 94 5.68 14.73 6.65
C THR A 94 6.77 13.70 6.32
N GLU A 95 6.75 12.54 6.96
CA GLU A 95 7.72 11.49 6.71
C GLU A 95 7.41 10.78 5.38
N PHE A 96 6.13 10.56 5.07
CA PHE A 96 5.68 10.04 3.78
C PHE A 96 6.20 10.87 2.60
N MET A 97 6.11 12.20 2.67
CA MET A 97 6.61 13.10 1.60
C MET A 97 8.13 12.99 1.39
N LYS A 98 8.90 12.72 2.45
CA LYS A 98 10.34 12.47 2.33
C LYS A 98 10.64 11.16 1.64
N VAL A 99 9.87 10.11 1.98
CA VAL A 99 9.98 8.80 1.32
C VAL A 99 9.58 8.91 -0.14
N ALA A 100 8.51 9.64 -0.46
CA ALA A 100 8.08 9.87 -1.84
C ALA A 100 9.16 10.55 -2.68
N ALA A 101 9.82 11.59 -2.14
CA ALA A 101 10.93 12.26 -2.81
C ALA A 101 12.15 11.34 -2.99
N GLN A 102 12.46 10.52 -2.01
CA GLN A 102 13.54 9.55 -2.05
C GLN A 102 13.26 8.45 -3.10
N ALA A 103 12.05 7.89 -3.10
CA ALA A 103 11.60 6.92 -4.10
C ALA A 103 11.64 7.50 -5.52
N GLN A 104 11.19 8.75 -5.70
CA GLN A 104 11.24 9.44 -6.99
C GLN A 104 12.67 9.56 -7.52
N ALA A 105 13.66 9.89 -6.67
CA ALA A 105 15.05 9.98 -7.04
C ALA A 105 15.63 8.64 -7.52
N HIS A 106 15.00 7.52 -7.14
CA HIS A 106 15.34 6.16 -7.58
C HIS A 106 14.39 5.60 -8.66
N ASN A 107 13.49 6.42 -9.20
CA ASN A 107 12.47 6.02 -10.19
C ASN A 107 11.53 4.92 -9.69
N LEU A 108 11.24 4.88 -8.40
CA LEU A 108 10.33 3.92 -7.79
C LEU A 108 8.94 4.54 -7.62
N PRO A 109 7.87 3.82 -8.01
CA PRO A 109 6.51 4.21 -7.76
C PRO A 109 6.10 3.94 -6.31
N ILE A 110 5.06 4.67 -5.88
CA ILE A 110 4.40 4.53 -4.59
C ILE A 110 2.95 4.10 -4.77
N ALA A 111 2.57 3.02 -4.08
CA ALA A 111 1.20 2.56 -3.92
C ALA A 111 0.95 2.39 -2.41
N PRO A 112 0.47 3.40 -1.68
CA PRO A 112 0.42 3.38 -0.22
C PRO A 112 -0.56 2.34 0.29
N HIS A 113 -0.21 1.71 1.43
CA HIS A 113 -1.04 0.73 2.13
C HIS A 113 -2.21 1.37 2.87
N GLY A 114 -3.38 0.81 2.73
CA GLY A 114 -4.56 1.08 3.56
C GLY A 114 -5.00 2.54 3.63
N ARG A 115 -5.79 2.83 4.61
CA ARG A 115 -6.30 4.16 5.01
C ARG A 115 -6.47 5.17 3.88
N GLN A 116 -7.31 4.79 2.93
CA GLN A 116 -7.58 5.55 1.70
C GLN A 116 -7.90 7.03 1.95
N GLU A 117 -8.55 7.35 3.06
CA GLU A 117 -8.94 8.73 3.43
C GLU A 117 -7.73 9.64 3.70
N VAL A 118 -6.63 9.08 4.17
CA VAL A 118 -5.37 9.81 4.36
C VAL A 118 -4.54 9.76 3.08
N HIS A 119 -4.38 8.56 2.53
CA HIS A 119 -3.43 8.32 1.45
C HIS A 119 -3.85 8.93 0.12
N ILE A 120 -5.16 9.15 -0.13
CA ILE A 120 -5.61 9.85 -1.34
C ILE A 120 -5.00 11.25 -1.46
N HIS A 121 -4.91 12.00 -0.37
CA HIS A 121 -4.31 13.33 -0.36
C HIS A 121 -2.81 13.29 -0.63
N LEU A 122 -2.12 12.34 0.00
CA LEU A 122 -0.67 12.19 -0.13
C LEU A 122 -0.30 11.69 -1.53
N LEU A 123 -1.05 10.72 -2.05
CA LEU A 123 -0.83 10.14 -3.37
C LEU A 123 -1.05 11.19 -4.48
N CYS A 124 -2.08 12.03 -4.36
CA CYS A 124 -2.34 13.12 -5.31
C CYS A 124 -1.28 14.24 -5.24
N ALA A 125 -0.52 14.33 -4.14
CA ALA A 125 0.50 15.36 -3.95
C ALA A 125 1.90 14.97 -4.47
N ILE A 126 2.09 13.73 -4.94
CA ILE A 126 3.40 13.22 -5.37
C ILE A 126 3.39 12.84 -6.86
N PRO A 127 4.50 13.06 -7.60
CA PRO A 127 4.54 12.75 -9.03
C PRO A 127 4.74 11.27 -9.34
N ASN A 128 5.20 10.46 -8.38
CA ASN A 128 5.46 9.02 -8.50
C ASN A 128 4.41 8.15 -7.84
N GLY A 129 3.19 8.68 -7.60
CA GLY A 129 2.04 7.92 -7.15
C GLY A 129 1.55 6.95 -8.24
N LEU A 130 1.30 5.70 -7.88
CA LEU A 130 0.89 4.66 -8.82
C LEU A 130 -0.60 4.38 -8.75
N ILE A 131 -1.10 3.94 -7.61
CA ILE A 131 -2.50 3.56 -7.36
C ILE A 131 -2.79 3.65 -5.87
N LEU A 132 -4.05 3.93 -5.53
CA LEU A 132 -4.55 3.93 -4.17
C LEU A 132 -5.12 2.55 -3.83
N GLU A 133 -4.72 2.00 -2.69
CA GLU A 133 -5.41 0.86 -2.11
C GLU A 133 -6.75 1.33 -1.53
N TYR A 134 -7.83 0.65 -1.89
CA TYR A 134 -9.18 1.05 -1.52
C TYR A 134 -9.96 -0.15 -0.96
N TYR A 135 -10.22 -0.12 0.33
CA TYR A 135 -11.08 -1.08 1.00
C TYR A 135 -12.55 -0.71 0.81
N ARG A 136 -13.32 -1.65 0.29
CA ARG A 136 -14.78 -1.47 0.17
C ARG A 136 -15.45 -1.74 1.51
N GLY A 137 -16.59 -1.07 1.76
CA GLY A 137 -17.39 -1.29 2.96
C GLY A 137 -17.87 -2.73 3.18
N GLU A 138 -17.81 -3.57 2.15
CA GLU A 138 -18.08 -5.02 2.26
C GLU A 138 -16.97 -5.75 3.02
N THR A 139 -15.72 -5.26 2.94
CA THR A 139 -14.56 -5.83 3.64
C THR A 139 -14.36 -5.23 5.04
N ASP A 140 -14.73 -3.95 5.21
CA ASP A 140 -14.69 -3.28 6.51
C ASP A 140 -15.98 -2.43 6.74
N PRO A 141 -17.09 -3.07 7.08
CA PRO A 141 -18.41 -2.41 7.19
C PRO A 141 -18.53 -1.42 8.36
N ILE A 142 -17.58 -1.45 9.31
CA ILE A 142 -17.54 -0.51 10.43
C ILE A 142 -16.82 0.77 9.97
N PHE A 143 -15.74 0.62 9.24
CA PHE A 143 -14.87 1.72 8.86
C PHE A 143 -15.58 2.80 8.04
N ASP A 144 -16.44 2.41 7.11
CA ASP A 144 -17.25 3.34 6.32
C ASP A 144 -18.20 4.21 7.16
N LYS A 145 -18.48 3.82 8.41
CA LYS A 145 -19.39 4.51 9.32
C LYS A 145 -18.69 5.36 10.38
N VAL A 146 -17.37 5.18 10.52
CA VAL A 146 -16.56 5.87 11.54
C VAL A 146 -16.44 7.37 11.24
N PHE A 147 -16.48 7.74 9.95
CA PHE A 147 -16.41 9.13 9.52
C PHE A 147 -17.75 9.59 8.95
N LYS A 148 -18.02 10.90 9.02
CA LYS A 148 -19.22 11.51 8.43
C LYS A 148 -19.19 11.52 6.91
N TYR A 149 -18.01 11.50 6.32
CA TYR A 149 -17.79 11.48 4.89
C TYR A 149 -17.03 10.21 4.51
N THR A 150 -17.49 9.55 3.46
CA THR A 150 -16.85 8.37 2.88
C THR A 150 -16.45 8.69 1.43
N LEU A 151 -15.23 8.33 1.06
CA LEU A 151 -14.77 8.48 -0.32
C LEU A 151 -15.66 7.69 -1.28
N GLN A 152 -15.99 8.31 -2.40
CA GLN A 152 -16.83 7.67 -3.41
C GLN A 152 -15.97 7.27 -4.62
N VAL A 153 -16.19 6.05 -5.11
CA VAL A 153 -15.55 5.56 -6.33
C VAL A 153 -16.43 5.90 -7.52
N GLU A 154 -15.92 6.71 -8.43
CA GLU A 154 -16.61 7.09 -9.67
C GLU A 154 -15.79 6.65 -10.89
N ASN A 155 -16.33 5.77 -11.70
CA ASN A 155 -15.67 5.24 -12.90
C ASN A 155 -14.26 4.66 -12.66
N GLY A 156 -14.05 4.02 -11.50
CA GLY A 156 -12.75 3.46 -11.10
C GLY A 156 -11.76 4.46 -10.51
N PHE A 157 -12.18 5.69 -10.27
CA PHE A 157 -11.38 6.74 -9.66
C PHE A 157 -11.96 7.20 -8.33
N VAL A 158 -11.08 7.73 -7.49
CA VAL A 158 -11.42 8.39 -6.23
C VAL A 158 -10.77 9.77 -6.23
N SER A 159 -11.48 10.77 -5.73
CA SER A 159 -10.95 12.13 -5.55
C SER A 159 -10.88 12.49 -4.07
N PRO A 160 -9.86 13.25 -3.64
CA PRO A 160 -9.84 13.78 -2.29
C PRO A 160 -11.01 14.71 -2.06
N PRO A 161 -11.65 14.72 -0.87
CA PRO A 161 -12.74 15.61 -0.57
C PRO A 161 -12.27 17.07 -0.45
N ASP A 162 -13.08 18.01 -0.89
CA ASP A 162 -12.85 19.44 -0.63
C ASP A 162 -13.39 19.83 0.77
N LEU A 163 -12.74 19.30 1.78
CA LEU A 163 -13.06 19.46 3.19
C LEU A 163 -11.79 19.84 3.98
N PRO A 164 -11.91 20.52 5.14
CA PRO A 164 -10.78 20.83 5.99
C PRO A 164 -10.00 19.58 6.43
N GLY A 165 -8.66 19.66 6.42
CA GLY A 165 -7.77 18.56 6.80
C GLY A 165 -7.87 17.39 5.81
N PHE A 166 -8.05 16.19 6.31
CA PHE A 166 -8.25 14.97 5.50
C PHE A 166 -9.73 14.67 5.22
N GLY A 167 -10.66 15.52 5.64
CA GLY A 167 -12.09 15.24 5.53
C GLY A 167 -12.58 14.12 6.46
N MET A 168 -11.77 13.71 7.42
CA MET A 168 -12.03 12.59 8.35
C MET A 168 -12.74 13.07 9.63
N GLU A 169 -13.86 13.79 9.50
CA GLU A 169 -14.64 14.18 10.68
C GLU A 169 -15.30 12.94 11.32
N PRO A 170 -14.99 12.62 12.60
CA PRO A 170 -15.58 11.45 13.25
C PRO A 170 -17.11 11.50 13.34
N ASN A 171 -17.76 10.40 13.07
CA ASN A 171 -19.20 10.23 13.28
C ASN A 171 -19.46 9.85 14.75
N LEU A 172 -19.55 10.85 15.61
CA LEU A 172 -19.69 10.64 17.06
C LEU A 172 -20.98 9.91 17.43
N GLU A 173 -22.06 10.10 16.68
CA GLU A 173 -23.32 9.37 16.90
C GLU A 173 -23.14 7.87 16.69
N PHE A 174 -22.48 7.48 15.63
CA PHE A 174 -22.16 6.08 15.36
C PHE A 174 -21.17 5.51 16.37
N LEU A 175 -20.13 6.29 16.74
CA LEU A 175 -19.08 5.85 17.64
C LEU A 175 -19.53 5.67 19.10
N GLU A 176 -20.60 6.35 19.53
CA GLU A 176 -21.08 6.27 20.91
C GLU A 176 -21.45 4.83 21.33
N GLN A 177 -21.92 3.99 20.42
CA GLN A 177 -22.23 2.59 20.70
C GLN A 177 -21.01 1.72 21.03
N TYR A 178 -19.79 2.21 20.68
CA TYR A 178 -18.53 1.50 20.95
C TYR A 178 -17.75 2.11 22.11
N ARG A 179 -18.35 3.08 22.80
CA ARG A 179 -17.71 3.73 23.94
C ARG A 179 -17.51 2.73 25.08
N VAL A 180 -16.26 2.58 25.50
CA VAL A 180 -15.89 1.83 26.69
C VAL A 180 -15.95 2.75 27.90
N SER A 181 -16.51 2.26 28.99
CA SER A 181 -16.64 3.01 30.26
C SER A 181 -15.30 3.12 30.96
#